data_5a04f56194a22803dd05bdecf54c649c
#
_entry.id   5a04f56194a22803dd05bdecf54c649c
#
_cell.length_a   1.000
_cell.length_b   1.000
_cell.length_c   1.000
_cell.angle_alpha   90.00
_cell.angle_beta   90.00
_cell.angle_gamma   90.00
#
_symmetry.space_group_name_H-M   'P 1'
#
loop_
_entity.id
_entity.type
_entity.pdbx_description
1 polymer ?
#
loop_
_entity_poly.entity_id
_entity_poly.type
_entity_poly.pdbx_seq_one_letter_code
_entity_poly.pdbx_strand_id
1 'polypeptide(L)'
;MADRQEEVQRVLDAIDDATKGETPEARARRLTELLKSVSEKVRKERRAAVLEMKARGMTYREIAAAAGVSFGRVRQIIDDKPDDDGQ
;
A
#
# COMPACT_ATOMS: atom_id res chain seq x y z
N MET A 1 9.78 2.05 -21.48
CA MET A 1 9.47 2.42 -20.10
C MET A 1 8.05 1.95 -19.76
N ALA A 2 7.93 1.25 -18.68
CA ALA A 2 6.62 0.73 -18.30
C ALA A 2 5.71 1.88 -17.88
N ASP A 3 4.51 1.84 -18.41
CA ASP A 3 3.48 2.79 -18.03
C ASP A 3 2.93 2.38 -16.67
N ARG A 4 2.80 3.33 -15.76
CA ARG A 4 2.24 3.05 -14.44
C ARG A 4 0.84 2.49 -14.52
N GLN A 5 0.07 2.93 -15.51
CA GLN A 5 -1.27 2.40 -15.71
C GLN A 5 -1.23 0.94 -16.09
N GLU A 6 -0.24 0.53 -16.86
CA GLU A 6 -0.08 -0.87 -17.21
C GLU A 6 0.27 -1.71 -15.98
N GLU A 7 1.12 -1.17 -15.10
CA GLU A 7 1.49 -1.87 -13.88
C GLU A 7 0.29 -2.03 -12.97
N VAL A 8 -0.49 -0.97 -12.82
CA VAL A 8 -1.71 -1.03 -12.02
C VAL A 8 -2.67 -2.04 -12.63
N GLN A 9 -2.81 -2.04 -13.95
CA GLN A 9 -3.72 -2.96 -14.61
C GLN A 9 -3.31 -4.42 -14.40
N ARG A 10 -2.00 -4.69 -14.38
CA ARG A 10 -1.53 -6.05 -14.10
C ARG A 10 -1.94 -6.51 -12.71
N VAL A 11 -1.86 -5.60 -11.72
CA VAL A 11 -2.29 -5.93 -10.37
C VAL A 11 -3.78 -6.20 -10.33
N LEU A 12 -4.57 -5.37 -10.99
CA LEU A 12 -6.01 -5.55 -11.05
C LEU A 12 -6.38 -6.85 -11.74
N ASP A 13 -5.69 -7.18 -12.84
CA ASP A 13 -5.92 -8.42 -13.56
C ASP A 13 -5.58 -9.63 -12.70
N ALA A 14 -4.51 -9.52 -11.91
CA ALA A 14 -4.12 -10.61 -11.01
C ALA A 14 -5.19 -10.86 -9.95
N ILE A 15 -5.81 -9.79 -9.47
CA ILE A 15 -6.90 -9.92 -8.50
C ILE A 15 -8.09 -10.63 -9.14
N ASP A 16 -8.45 -10.24 -10.36
CA ASP A 16 -9.52 -10.89 -11.09
C ASP A 16 -9.23 -12.39 -11.28
N ASP A 17 -8.01 -12.70 -11.67
CA ASP A 17 -7.62 -14.10 -11.91
C ASP A 17 -7.65 -14.92 -10.63
N ALA A 18 -7.31 -14.31 -9.51
CA ALA A 18 -7.25 -15.01 -8.23
C ALA A 18 -8.63 -15.50 -7.77
N THR A 19 -9.70 -14.86 -8.26
CA THR A 19 -11.06 -15.23 -7.86
C THR A 19 -11.88 -15.79 -9.00
N LYS A 20 -11.25 -16.03 -10.14
CA LYS A 20 -11.94 -16.48 -11.32
C LYS A 20 -12.55 -17.87 -11.09
N GLY A 21 -13.79 -18.03 -11.44
CA GLY A 21 -14.47 -19.32 -11.38
C GLY A 21 -14.94 -19.72 -9.99
N GLU A 22 -14.76 -18.88 -8.99
CA GLU A 22 -15.20 -19.20 -7.64
C GLU A 22 -16.65 -18.78 -7.41
N THR A 23 -17.27 -19.42 -6.43
CA THR A 23 -18.61 -19.01 -6.01
C THR A 23 -18.55 -17.61 -5.43
N PRO A 24 -19.69 -16.90 -5.39
CA PRO A 24 -19.71 -15.56 -4.77
C PRO A 24 -19.21 -15.56 -3.32
N GLU A 25 -19.57 -16.60 -2.56
CA GLU A 25 -19.14 -16.70 -1.17
C GLU A 25 -17.62 -16.85 -1.05
N ALA A 26 -17.06 -17.75 -1.83
CA ALA A 26 -15.62 -17.98 -1.82
C ALA A 26 -14.88 -16.75 -2.35
N ARG A 27 -15.43 -16.13 -3.39
CA ARG A 27 -14.83 -14.93 -3.96
C ARG A 27 -14.80 -13.79 -2.96
N ALA A 28 -15.90 -13.58 -2.24
CA ALA A 28 -15.98 -12.52 -1.26
C ALA A 28 -14.95 -12.72 -0.15
N ARG A 29 -14.81 -13.97 0.31
CA ARG A 29 -13.84 -14.28 1.36
C ARG A 29 -12.42 -14.04 0.88
N ARG A 30 -12.11 -14.50 -0.33
CA ARG A 30 -10.78 -14.34 -0.89
C ARG A 30 -10.44 -12.86 -1.10
N LEU A 31 -11.41 -12.08 -1.57
CA LEU A 31 -11.18 -10.66 -1.77
C LEU A 31 -10.94 -9.93 -0.45
N THR A 32 -11.64 -10.35 0.61
CA THR A 32 -11.40 -9.79 1.94
C THR A 32 -9.98 -10.08 2.41
N GLU A 33 -9.53 -11.31 2.20
CA GLU A 33 -8.16 -11.68 2.58
C GLU A 33 -7.12 -10.95 1.74
N LEU A 34 -7.38 -10.82 0.44
CA LEU A 34 -6.48 -10.09 -0.45
C LEU A 34 -6.36 -8.63 -0.05
N LEU A 35 -7.48 -8.01 0.26
CA LEU A 35 -7.49 -6.60 0.65
C LEU A 35 -6.59 -6.40 1.87
N LYS A 36 -6.71 -7.27 2.84
CA LYS A 36 -5.89 -7.17 4.05
C LYS A 36 -4.40 -7.34 3.72
N SER A 37 -4.07 -8.40 2.98
CA SER A 37 -2.67 -8.71 2.68
C SER A 37 -2.03 -7.64 1.81
N VAL A 38 -2.74 -7.19 0.78
CA VAL A 38 -2.21 -6.16 -0.13
C VAL A 38 -2.06 -4.84 0.61
N SER A 39 -3.04 -4.50 1.45
CA SER A 39 -2.96 -3.26 2.24
C SER A 39 -1.76 -3.27 3.16
N GLU A 40 -1.51 -4.39 3.83
CA GLU A 40 -0.37 -4.51 4.73
C GLU A 40 0.94 -4.35 3.96
N LYS A 41 1.04 -5.00 2.81
CA LYS A 41 2.24 -4.90 1.98
C LYS A 41 2.48 -3.47 1.51
N VAL A 42 1.43 -2.84 1.01
CA VAL A 42 1.53 -1.47 0.51
C VAL A 42 1.92 -0.50 1.62
N ARG A 43 1.31 -0.64 2.80
CA ARG A 43 1.65 0.23 3.92
C ARG A 43 3.10 0.05 4.35
N LYS A 44 3.56 -1.18 4.39
CA LYS A 44 4.92 -1.48 4.80
C LYS A 44 5.92 -0.86 3.83
N GLU A 45 5.69 -1.04 2.54
CA GLU A 45 6.58 -0.49 1.53
C GLU A 45 6.55 1.03 1.50
N ARG A 46 5.37 1.61 1.66
CA ARG A 46 5.24 3.07 1.70
C ARG A 46 5.98 3.64 2.89
N ARG A 47 5.84 3.00 4.05
CA ARG A 47 6.54 3.47 5.25
C ARG A 47 8.05 3.41 5.06
N ALA A 48 8.54 2.31 4.47
CA ALA A 48 9.97 2.17 4.21
C ALA A 48 10.47 3.30 3.32
N ALA A 49 9.73 3.62 2.27
CA ALA A 49 10.09 4.69 1.35
C ALA A 49 10.10 6.06 2.06
N VAL A 50 9.10 6.30 2.89
CA VAL A 50 9.00 7.56 3.63
C VAL A 50 10.15 7.70 4.61
N LEU A 51 10.49 6.61 5.30
CA LEU A 51 11.62 6.65 6.25
C LEU A 51 12.94 6.87 5.54
N GLU A 52 13.07 6.35 4.33
CA GLU A 52 14.26 6.57 3.53
C GLU A 52 14.40 8.04 3.15
N MET A 53 13.30 8.68 2.75
CA MET A 53 13.31 10.10 2.44
C MET A 53 13.67 10.93 3.67
N LYS A 54 13.13 10.54 4.83
CA LYS A 54 13.45 11.23 6.08
C LYS A 54 14.93 11.10 6.40
N ALA A 55 15.51 9.93 6.19
CA ALA A 55 16.92 9.69 6.44
C ALA A 55 17.82 10.54 5.53
N ARG A 56 17.32 10.93 4.37
CA ARG A 56 18.04 11.83 3.47
C ARG A 56 17.94 13.28 3.89
N GLY A 57 17.20 13.58 4.94
CA GLY A 57 17.07 14.94 5.44
C GLY A 57 15.90 15.73 4.87
N MET A 58 14.98 15.05 4.18
CA MET A 58 13.81 15.74 3.65
C MET A 58 12.88 16.17 4.78
N THR A 59 12.27 17.33 4.62
CA THR A 59 11.27 17.80 5.58
C THR A 59 9.98 17.03 5.37
N TYR A 60 9.11 17.06 6.39
CA TYR A 60 7.81 16.41 6.28
C TYR A 60 6.99 16.97 5.11
N ARG A 61 7.11 18.28 4.86
CA ARG A 61 6.39 18.88 3.73
C ARG A 61 6.92 18.36 2.40
N GLU A 62 8.23 18.23 2.29
CA GLU A 62 8.84 17.69 1.08
C GLU A 62 8.43 16.23 0.87
N ILE A 63 8.42 15.46 1.95
CA ILE A 63 7.99 14.06 1.87
C ILE A 63 6.52 13.98 1.45
N ALA A 64 5.67 14.84 2.01
CA ALA A 64 4.25 14.84 1.68
C ALA A 64 4.06 15.08 0.19
N ALA A 65 4.77 16.06 -0.35
CA ALA A 65 4.66 16.36 -1.78
C ALA A 65 5.15 15.21 -2.64
N ALA A 66 6.28 14.61 -2.25
CA ALA A 66 6.88 13.52 -3.03
C ALA A 66 6.01 12.26 -2.97
N ALA A 67 5.43 11.97 -1.82
CA ALA A 67 4.63 10.77 -1.65
C ALA A 67 3.18 10.94 -2.07
N GLY A 68 2.75 12.17 -2.34
CA GLY A 68 1.38 12.43 -2.77
C GLY A 68 0.37 12.30 -1.64
N VAL A 69 0.78 12.61 -0.41
CA VAL A 69 -0.11 12.55 0.75
C VAL A 69 -0.04 13.87 1.52
N SER A 70 -0.92 14.03 2.49
CA SER A 70 -0.93 15.24 3.31
C SER A 70 0.21 15.22 4.33
N PHE A 71 0.53 16.41 4.84
CA PHE A 71 1.54 16.55 5.88
C PHE A 71 1.19 15.70 7.10
N GLY A 72 -0.06 15.75 7.55
CA GLY A 72 -0.47 14.96 8.70
C GLY A 72 -0.37 13.48 8.44
N ARG A 73 -0.60 13.06 7.20
CA ARG A 73 -0.49 11.67 6.82
C ARG A 73 0.96 11.18 6.93
N VAL A 74 1.93 12.03 6.57
CA VAL A 74 3.34 11.67 6.68
C VAL A 74 3.68 11.34 8.14
N ARG A 75 3.25 12.18 9.08
CA ARG A 75 3.49 11.91 10.49
C ARG A 75 2.87 10.59 10.90
N GLN A 76 1.65 10.33 10.45
CA GLN A 76 0.96 9.10 10.77
C GLN A 76 1.70 7.89 10.23
N ILE A 77 2.19 7.97 8.99
CA ILE A 77 2.93 6.89 8.37
C ILE A 77 4.21 6.60 9.14
N ILE A 78 4.94 7.64 9.53
CA ILE A 78 6.19 7.48 10.25
C ILE A 78 5.97 6.87 11.63
N ASP A 79 4.92 7.30 12.32
CA ASP A 79 4.64 6.83 13.67
C ASP A 79 4.00 5.44 13.69
N ASP A 80 3.45 5.00 12.57
CA ASP A 80 2.73 3.75 12.47
C ASP A 80 3.72 2.59 12.43
N LYS A 81 3.63 1.68 13.38
CA LYS A 81 4.53 0.53 13.41
C LYS A 81 3.90 -0.62 12.65
N PRO A 82 4.62 -1.16 11.66
CA PRO A 82 4.02 -2.14 10.77
C PRO A 82 3.60 -3.42 11.46
N ASP A 83 4.28 -3.80 12.51
CA ASP A 83 3.95 -5.04 13.18
C ASP A 83 3.34 -4.81 14.53
N ASP A 84 2.78 -3.68 14.67
CA ASP A 84 2.16 -3.32 15.88
C ASP A 84 1.00 -4.19 16.14
N ASP A 85 1.04 -4.96 16.91
CA ASP A 85 0.00 -5.76 17.13
C ASP A 85 -0.76 -5.40 18.20
N GLY A 86 -1.12 -5.17 18.12
CA GLY A 86 -1.90 -4.71 18.95
C GLY A 86 -2.17 -4.38 19.51
N GLN A 87 -1.87 -4.73 19.31
CA GLN A 87 -2.31 -4.51 19.66
C GLN A 87 -2.72 -4.52 19.45
#